data_3cedad2cddb88f5154c0a659f829811b
#
_entry.id   3cedad2cddb88f5154c0a659f829811b
#
_cell.length_a   1.000
_cell.length_b   1.000
_cell.length_c   1.000
_cell.angle_alpha   90.00
_cell.angle_beta   90.00
_cell.angle_gamma   90.00
#
_symmetry.space_group_name_H-M   'P 1'
#
loop_
_entity.id
_entity.type
_entity.pdbx_description
1 polymer ?
#
loop_
_entity_poly.entity_id
_entity_poly.type
_entity_poly.pdbx_seq_one_letter_code
_entity_poly.pdbx_strand_id
1 'polypeptide(L)'
;MYDAYCRIMDRLGLEYKIVKADTGAMGGLLSEEYQALSSIGEDVVVGCVGCDYSSNLEITEVVDTMQDSSEEELSMEVVDTPNAKTIEEVAAFFGKKESDFVKTLLYNVDGKVIAFCIPGDRELNETKALKLLGANEMELASFEQVEQVTHARVGFAGPVGIDCPVYMDRQIKHMKNFIVG
;
A
#
# COMPACT_ATOMS: atom_id res chain seq x y z
N MET A 1 18.44 -10.75 -26.31
CA MET A 1 17.91 -9.39 -26.06
C MET A 1 18.67 -8.66 -24.96
N TYR A 2 18.93 -9.24 -23.81
CA TYR A 2 19.65 -8.64 -22.68
C TYR A 2 20.92 -7.86 -23.09
N ASP A 3 21.91 -8.54 -23.71
CA ASP A 3 23.16 -7.90 -24.14
C ASP A 3 22.97 -6.78 -25.17
N ALA A 4 21.88 -6.79 -25.91
CA ALA A 4 21.60 -5.72 -26.88
C ALA A 4 21.15 -4.45 -26.16
N TYR A 5 20.29 -4.57 -25.17
CA TYR A 5 19.86 -3.42 -24.34
C TYR A 5 21.03 -2.84 -23.52
N CYS A 6 21.85 -3.69 -22.91
CA CYS A 6 23.06 -3.21 -22.22
C CYS A 6 23.95 -2.37 -23.15
N ARG A 7 24.25 -2.89 -24.37
CA ARG A 7 25.03 -2.12 -25.35
C ARG A 7 24.38 -0.82 -25.81
N ILE A 8 23.04 -0.76 -25.84
CA ILE A 8 22.32 0.48 -26.18
C ILE A 8 22.52 1.50 -25.06
N MET A 9 22.28 1.12 -23.82
CA MET A 9 22.43 2.00 -22.65
C MET A 9 23.89 2.49 -22.51
N ASP A 10 24.85 1.60 -22.66
CA ASP A 10 26.29 1.94 -22.63
C ASP A 10 26.67 2.94 -23.72
N ARG A 11 26.17 2.76 -24.96
CA ARG A 11 26.40 3.68 -26.06
C ARG A 11 25.76 5.05 -25.87
N LEU A 12 24.63 5.11 -25.17
CA LEU A 12 23.96 6.34 -24.80
C LEU A 12 24.68 7.05 -23.65
N GLY A 13 25.61 6.38 -22.97
CA GLY A 13 26.32 6.94 -21.81
C GLY A 13 25.43 7.20 -20.60
N LEU A 14 24.35 6.42 -20.47
CA LEU A 14 23.39 6.55 -19.37
C LEU A 14 23.84 5.72 -18.17
N GLU A 15 23.73 6.28 -16.99
CA GLU A 15 23.74 5.50 -15.76
C GLU A 15 22.37 4.81 -15.63
N TYR A 16 22.36 3.48 -15.53
CA TYR A 16 21.12 2.71 -15.49
C TYR A 16 21.19 1.54 -14.52
N LYS A 17 20.01 1.05 -14.13
CA LYS A 17 19.85 -0.21 -13.42
C LYS A 17 18.92 -1.14 -14.20
N ILE A 18 19.20 -2.43 -14.14
CA ILE A 18 18.28 -3.45 -14.63
C ILE A 18 17.45 -3.87 -13.43
N VAL A 19 16.18 -3.52 -13.45
CA VAL A 19 15.28 -3.72 -12.32
C VAL A 19 14.29 -4.83 -12.62
N LYS A 20 13.96 -5.61 -11.59
CA LYS A 20 12.80 -6.48 -11.64
C LYS A 20 11.56 -5.61 -11.64
N ALA A 21 10.63 -5.90 -12.53
CA ALA A 21 9.40 -5.16 -12.73
C ALA A 21 8.18 -6.06 -12.79
N ASP A 22 7.01 -5.47 -12.72
CA ASP A 22 5.77 -6.19 -12.95
C ASP A 22 5.63 -6.57 -14.44
N THR A 23 5.01 -7.71 -14.69
CA THR A 23 4.74 -8.19 -16.06
C THR A 23 3.51 -7.53 -16.67
N GLY A 24 2.72 -6.82 -15.87
CA GLY A 24 1.49 -6.16 -16.30
C GLY A 24 0.48 -7.12 -16.92
N ALA A 25 -0.43 -6.58 -17.72
CA ALA A 25 -1.48 -7.33 -18.40
C ALA A 25 -0.98 -8.34 -19.44
N MET A 26 0.27 -8.22 -19.90
CA MET A 26 0.84 -9.17 -20.84
C MET A 26 1.19 -10.51 -20.22
N GLY A 27 1.24 -10.60 -18.91
CA GLY A 27 1.56 -11.81 -18.15
C GLY A 27 3.02 -12.24 -18.30
N GLY A 28 3.40 -13.30 -17.60
CA GLY A 28 4.75 -13.85 -17.56
C GLY A 28 5.24 -14.05 -16.14
N LEU A 29 6.38 -14.74 -15.98
CA LEU A 29 6.94 -15.00 -14.64
C LEU A 29 7.91 -13.91 -14.18
N LEU A 30 8.57 -13.24 -15.12
CA LEU A 30 9.60 -12.25 -14.87
C LEU A 30 9.53 -11.15 -15.93
N SER A 31 9.65 -9.93 -15.49
CA SER A 31 9.92 -8.76 -16.33
C SER A 31 11.15 -8.05 -15.80
N GLU A 32 11.97 -7.54 -16.72
CA GLU A 32 13.13 -6.71 -16.44
C GLU A 32 13.01 -5.42 -17.22
N GLU A 33 13.29 -4.32 -16.57
CA GLU A 33 13.30 -2.99 -17.16
C GLU A 33 14.69 -2.36 -17.03
N TYR A 34 15.10 -1.65 -18.08
CA TYR A 34 16.35 -0.91 -18.11
C TYR A 34 16.04 0.56 -17.75
N GLN A 35 16.16 0.87 -16.49
CA GLN A 35 15.79 2.17 -15.94
C GLN A 35 17.00 3.11 -15.87
N ALA A 36 16.98 4.21 -16.63
CA ALA A 36 17.98 5.28 -16.54
C ALA A 36 17.78 6.05 -15.24
N LEU A 37 18.85 6.19 -14.46
CA LEU A 37 18.79 6.89 -13.18
C LEU A 37 18.73 8.41 -13.38
N SER A 38 17.70 9.04 -12.85
CA SER A 38 17.50 10.50 -12.94
C SER A 38 16.71 11.02 -11.75
N SER A 39 17.03 12.20 -11.27
CA SER A 39 16.29 12.88 -10.21
C SER A 39 14.92 13.43 -10.66
N ILE A 40 14.67 13.44 -11.97
CA ILE A 40 13.41 13.90 -12.57
C ILE A 40 12.56 12.76 -13.14
N GLY A 41 12.91 11.49 -12.82
CA GLY A 41 12.16 10.32 -13.23
C GLY A 41 10.83 10.20 -12.46
N GLU A 42 9.86 9.52 -13.06
CA GLU A 42 8.54 9.26 -12.46
C GLU A 42 8.57 8.01 -11.57
N ASP A 43 9.42 7.03 -11.90
CA ASP A 43 9.52 5.76 -11.18
C ASP A 43 10.55 5.81 -10.05
N VAL A 44 10.31 5.02 -9.02
CA VAL A 44 11.24 4.84 -7.91
C VAL A 44 11.95 3.49 -8.02
N VAL A 45 13.27 3.54 -8.17
CA VAL A 45 14.13 2.35 -8.20
C VAL A 45 14.68 2.09 -6.80
N VAL A 46 14.49 0.87 -6.32
CA VAL A 46 15.06 0.37 -5.07
C VAL A 46 16.26 -0.50 -5.40
N GLY A 47 17.44 -0.14 -4.90
CA GLY A 47 18.68 -0.87 -5.11
C GLY A 47 19.37 -1.26 -3.81
N CYS A 48 19.99 -2.44 -3.77
CA CYS A 48 20.80 -2.86 -2.64
C CYS A 48 22.20 -2.24 -2.77
N VAL A 49 22.74 -1.74 -1.67
CA VAL A 49 24.13 -1.19 -1.62
C VAL A 49 25.19 -2.29 -1.49
N GLY A 50 24.79 -3.52 -1.16
CA GLY A 50 25.69 -4.63 -0.91
C GLY A 50 25.69 -5.73 -1.99
N CYS A 51 24.77 -5.66 -2.98
CA CYS A 51 24.68 -6.61 -4.08
C CYS A 51 23.98 -5.99 -5.29
N ASP A 52 23.86 -6.76 -6.39
CA ASP A 52 23.26 -6.30 -7.65
C ASP A 52 21.73 -6.29 -7.67
N TYR A 53 21.07 -6.52 -6.51
CA TYR A 53 19.61 -6.49 -6.45
C TYR A 53 19.07 -5.09 -6.74
N SER A 54 18.14 -5.01 -7.67
CA SER A 54 17.32 -3.83 -7.91
C SER A 54 15.92 -4.20 -8.40
N SER A 55 14.94 -3.40 -8.01
CA SER A 55 13.54 -3.57 -8.43
C SER A 55 12.84 -2.21 -8.45
N ASN A 56 11.72 -2.11 -9.16
CA ASN A 56 10.85 -0.95 -9.00
C ASN A 56 10.09 -1.04 -7.65
N LEU A 57 9.57 0.09 -7.19
CA LEU A 57 8.86 0.16 -5.91
C LEU A 57 7.59 -0.71 -5.89
N GLU A 58 6.97 -0.90 -7.05
CA GLU A 58 5.70 -1.64 -7.17
C GLU A 58 5.82 -3.11 -6.73
N ILE A 59 6.98 -3.74 -6.99
CA ILE A 59 7.19 -5.17 -6.67
C ILE A 59 8.24 -5.42 -5.60
N THR A 60 8.93 -4.37 -5.11
CA THR A 60 9.94 -4.53 -4.06
C THR A 60 9.33 -5.24 -2.85
N GLU A 61 9.93 -6.37 -2.45
CA GLU A 61 9.50 -7.08 -1.26
C GLU A 61 9.85 -6.29 0.01
N VAL A 62 8.91 -6.26 0.94
CA VAL A 62 9.09 -5.66 2.26
C VAL A 62 9.30 -6.76 3.28
N VAL A 63 10.39 -6.67 4.02
CA VAL A 63 10.64 -7.55 5.18
C VAL A 63 9.99 -6.90 6.41
N ASP A 64 9.12 -7.64 7.06
CA ASP A 64 8.51 -7.20 8.31
C ASP A 64 9.57 -7.28 9.43
N THR A 65 10.02 -6.10 9.86
CA THR A 65 11.01 -5.93 10.92
C THR A 65 10.41 -5.31 12.19
N MET A 66 9.08 -5.10 12.20
CA MET A 66 8.41 -4.53 13.36
C MET A 66 8.43 -5.49 14.55
N GLN A 67 8.51 -4.92 15.73
CA GLN A 67 8.39 -5.65 16.99
C GLN A 67 6.98 -5.44 17.54
N ASP A 68 6.48 -6.45 18.26
CA ASP A 68 5.20 -6.35 18.94
C ASP A 68 5.22 -5.18 19.93
N SER A 69 4.14 -4.42 19.95
CA SER A 69 3.96 -3.36 20.94
C SER A 69 3.98 -3.95 22.35
N SER A 70 4.75 -3.34 23.25
CA SER A 70 4.82 -3.72 24.67
C SER A 70 3.70 -3.09 25.51
N GLU A 71 2.83 -2.29 24.93
CA GLU A 71 1.71 -1.68 25.62
C GLU A 71 0.71 -2.70 26.14
N GLU A 72 0.05 -2.41 27.26
CA GLU A 72 -1.12 -3.17 27.71
C GLU A 72 -2.28 -2.91 26.77
N GLU A 73 -3.07 -3.93 26.48
CA GLU A 73 -4.27 -3.80 25.65
C GLU A 73 -5.36 -3.05 26.41
N LEU A 74 -5.88 -1.99 25.81
CA LEU A 74 -6.99 -1.22 26.31
C LEU A 74 -8.30 -1.76 25.76
N SER A 75 -9.39 -1.51 26.47
CA SER A 75 -10.74 -1.76 25.97
C SER A 75 -11.04 -0.86 24.77
N MET A 76 -11.74 -1.41 23.77
CA MET A 76 -12.20 -0.62 22.64
C MET A 76 -13.23 0.41 23.11
N GLU A 77 -13.05 1.65 22.72
CA GLU A 77 -13.94 2.77 23.00
C GLU A 77 -14.33 3.48 21.70
N VAL A 78 -15.56 3.98 21.65
CA VAL A 78 -16.03 4.81 20.55
C VAL A 78 -15.90 6.27 20.97
N VAL A 79 -15.20 7.05 20.16
CA VAL A 79 -14.95 8.47 20.43
C VAL A 79 -15.45 9.29 19.26
N ASP A 80 -16.29 10.30 19.55
CA ASP A 80 -16.73 11.25 18.53
C ASP A 80 -15.57 12.17 18.13
N THR A 81 -15.32 12.30 16.83
CA THR A 81 -14.29 13.16 16.24
C THR A 81 -14.92 14.26 15.39
N PRO A 82 -15.59 15.24 15.98
CA PRO A 82 -16.29 16.28 15.25
C PRO A 82 -15.32 17.09 14.38
N ASN A 83 -15.67 17.23 13.07
CA ASN A 83 -14.90 17.98 12.08
C ASN A 83 -13.51 17.43 11.73
N ALA A 84 -13.15 16.22 12.17
CA ALA A 84 -11.93 15.54 11.78
C ALA A 84 -12.26 14.38 10.82
N LYS A 85 -11.74 14.43 9.59
CA LYS A 85 -12.02 13.47 8.52
C LYS A 85 -10.75 12.85 7.92
N THR A 86 -9.65 13.60 7.91
CA THR A 86 -8.37 13.10 7.40
C THR A 86 -7.56 12.51 8.54
N ILE A 87 -6.59 11.66 8.20
CA ILE A 87 -5.70 11.06 9.20
C ILE A 87 -4.96 12.14 9.99
N GLU A 88 -4.52 13.21 9.33
CA GLU A 88 -3.82 14.33 9.97
C GLU A 88 -4.72 15.07 10.97
N GLU A 89 -5.98 15.32 10.60
CA GLU A 89 -6.95 15.99 11.47
C GLU A 89 -7.28 15.14 12.70
N VAL A 90 -7.49 13.83 12.50
CA VAL A 90 -7.79 12.90 13.60
C VAL A 90 -6.55 12.70 14.48
N ALA A 91 -5.36 12.60 13.88
CA ALA A 91 -4.10 12.50 14.60
C ALA A 91 -3.86 13.75 15.49
N ALA A 92 -4.12 14.93 14.94
CA ALA A 92 -4.06 16.19 15.70
C ALA A 92 -5.09 16.23 16.84
N PHE A 93 -6.32 15.75 16.62
CA PHE A 93 -7.39 15.68 17.63
C PHE A 93 -6.99 14.81 18.84
N PHE A 94 -6.38 13.64 18.58
CA PHE A 94 -5.92 12.73 19.63
C PHE A 94 -4.52 13.06 20.18
N GLY A 95 -3.78 13.98 19.54
CA GLY A 95 -2.39 14.27 19.89
C GLY A 95 -1.45 13.08 19.67
N LYS A 96 -1.78 12.23 18.69
CA LYS A 96 -1.05 11.01 18.33
C LYS A 96 -0.37 11.15 16.96
N LYS A 97 0.48 10.20 16.62
CA LYS A 97 1.12 10.13 15.29
C LYS A 97 0.20 9.40 14.32
N GLU A 98 0.29 9.71 13.04
CA GLU A 98 -0.44 9.00 11.99
C GLU A 98 -0.17 7.49 12.00
N SER A 99 1.03 7.06 12.39
CA SER A 99 1.40 5.65 12.56
C SER A 99 0.63 4.91 13.68
N ASP A 100 -0.06 5.64 14.57
CA ASP A 100 -0.88 5.05 15.63
C ASP A 100 -2.32 4.76 15.16
N PHE A 101 -2.60 5.05 13.90
CA PHE A 101 -3.88 4.85 13.26
C PHE A 101 -3.84 3.72 12.24
N VAL A 102 -5.00 3.14 12.00
CA VAL A 102 -5.22 2.21 10.89
C VAL A 102 -6.31 2.78 10.01
N LYS A 103 -5.97 3.11 8.76
CA LYS A 103 -6.94 3.57 7.77
C LYS A 103 -7.52 2.39 7.00
N THR A 104 -8.80 2.49 6.70
CA THR A 104 -9.55 1.48 5.94
C THR A 104 -9.86 2.02 4.56
N LEU A 105 -9.27 1.42 3.55
CA LEU A 105 -9.46 1.77 2.14
C LEU A 105 -10.38 0.75 1.50
N LEU A 106 -11.43 1.21 0.82
CA LEU A 106 -12.37 0.34 0.13
C LEU A 106 -12.16 0.43 -1.37
N TYR A 107 -12.00 -0.72 -1.99
CA TYR A 107 -11.81 -0.88 -3.42
C TYR A 107 -12.86 -1.81 -4.01
N ASN A 108 -13.30 -1.49 -5.21
CA ASN A 108 -14.01 -2.40 -6.07
C ASN A 108 -12.98 -3.22 -6.85
N VAL A 109 -12.92 -4.51 -6.58
CA VAL A 109 -11.97 -5.45 -7.18
C VAL A 109 -12.75 -6.49 -7.97
N ASP A 110 -12.64 -6.48 -9.30
CA ASP A 110 -13.39 -7.36 -10.20
C ASP A 110 -14.90 -7.40 -9.86
N GLY A 111 -15.49 -6.24 -9.53
CA GLY A 111 -16.91 -6.09 -9.20
C GLY A 111 -17.30 -6.42 -7.76
N LYS A 112 -16.33 -6.67 -6.85
CA LYS A 112 -16.57 -6.93 -5.43
C LYS A 112 -15.88 -5.89 -4.57
N VAL A 113 -16.57 -5.41 -3.54
CA VAL A 113 -15.95 -4.49 -2.59
C VAL A 113 -15.06 -5.26 -1.62
N ILE A 114 -13.83 -4.79 -1.47
CA ILE A 114 -12.82 -5.31 -0.56
C ILE A 114 -12.25 -4.16 0.25
N ALA A 115 -12.07 -4.37 1.55
CA ALA A 115 -11.44 -3.42 2.45
C ALA A 115 -9.97 -3.79 2.68
N PHE A 116 -9.10 -2.79 2.60
CA PHE A 116 -7.69 -2.89 2.95
C PHE A 116 -7.40 -2.00 4.15
N CYS A 117 -6.91 -2.60 5.22
CA CYS A 117 -6.48 -1.89 6.42
C CYS A 117 -4.96 -1.76 6.41
N ILE A 118 -4.48 -0.54 6.48
CA ILE A 118 -3.05 -0.23 6.49
C ILE A 118 -2.74 0.80 7.58
N PRO A 119 -1.49 0.88 8.09
CA PRO A 119 -1.09 1.94 9.02
C PRO A 119 -1.36 3.32 8.42
N GLY A 120 -1.75 4.28 9.26
CA GLY A 120 -2.20 5.60 8.82
C GLY A 120 -1.16 6.40 8.05
N ASP A 121 0.11 6.18 8.34
CA ASP A 121 1.27 6.80 7.67
C ASP A 121 1.72 6.10 6.38
N ARG A 122 0.97 5.09 5.90
CA ARG A 122 1.32 4.29 4.72
C ARG A 122 0.32 4.48 3.59
N GLU A 123 0.77 4.14 2.37
CA GLU A 123 -0.06 4.04 1.19
C GLU A 123 -0.21 2.60 0.74
N LEU A 124 -1.38 2.25 0.18
CA LEU A 124 -1.61 0.93 -0.39
C LEU A 124 -0.84 0.80 -1.71
N ASN A 125 -0.07 -0.28 -1.84
CA ASN A 125 0.50 -0.65 -3.13
C ASN A 125 -0.53 -1.49 -3.90
N GLU A 126 -1.23 -0.85 -4.83
CA GLU A 126 -2.32 -1.46 -5.61
C GLU A 126 -1.83 -2.63 -6.47
N THR A 127 -0.63 -2.54 -7.06
CA THR A 127 -0.02 -3.61 -7.85
C THR A 127 0.17 -4.88 -7.00
N LYS A 128 0.65 -4.74 -5.77
CA LYS A 128 0.79 -5.87 -4.85
C LYS A 128 -0.57 -6.42 -4.41
N ALA A 129 -1.55 -5.55 -4.17
CA ALA A 129 -2.90 -5.95 -3.79
C ALA A 129 -3.57 -6.75 -4.91
N LEU A 130 -3.51 -6.28 -6.16
CA LEU A 130 -4.00 -7.00 -7.35
C LEU A 130 -3.39 -8.38 -7.47
N LYS A 131 -2.06 -8.47 -7.35
CA LYS A 131 -1.35 -9.77 -7.41
C LYS A 131 -1.75 -10.71 -6.29
N LEU A 132 -1.85 -10.21 -5.07
CA LEU A 132 -2.27 -11.00 -3.90
C LEU A 132 -3.65 -11.62 -4.10
N LEU A 133 -4.56 -10.86 -4.71
CA LEU A 133 -5.94 -11.27 -4.96
C LEU A 133 -6.09 -12.11 -6.24
N GLY A 134 -5.09 -12.10 -7.14
CA GLY A 134 -5.22 -12.67 -8.48
C GLY A 134 -6.28 -11.98 -9.31
N ALA A 135 -6.49 -10.68 -9.06
CA ALA A 135 -7.52 -9.86 -9.70
C ALA A 135 -6.99 -9.15 -10.94
N ASN A 136 -7.91 -8.73 -11.81
CA ASN A 136 -7.57 -8.05 -13.07
C ASN A 136 -7.72 -6.53 -12.95
N GLU A 137 -8.73 -6.08 -12.21
CA GLU A 137 -9.07 -4.67 -12.08
C GLU A 137 -9.29 -4.29 -10.62
N MET A 138 -8.85 -3.10 -10.26
CA MET A 138 -9.03 -2.53 -8.93
C MET A 138 -9.15 -1.02 -9.04
N GLU A 139 -10.22 -0.47 -8.48
CA GLU A 139 -10.51 0.96 -8.42
C GLU A 139 -11.10 1.33 -7.08
N LEU A 140 -11.04 2.58 -6.68
CA LEU A 140 -11.69 3.03 -5.45
C LEU A 140 -13.20 2.73 -5.51
N ALA A 141 -13.74 2.18 -4.44
CA ALA A 141 -15.17 1.92 -4.34
C ALA A 141 -15.99 3.22 -4.44
N SER A 142 -17.14 3.18 -5.11
CA SER A 142 -18.04 4.32 -5.17
C SER A 142 -18.61 4.66 -3.79
N PHE A 143 -19.11 5.87 -3.61
CA PHE A 143 -19.72 6.30 -2.35
C PHE A 143 -20.87 5.38 -1.92
N GLU A 144 -21.70 4.97 -2.89
CA GLU A 144 -22.82 4.05 -2.65
C GLU A 144 -22.32 2.67 -2.18
N GLN A 145 -21.26 2.16 -2.80
CA GLN A 145 -20.64 0.89 -2.42
C GLN A 145 -20.06 0.96 -1.01
N VAL A 146 -19.35 2.06 -0.69
CA VAL A 146 -18.80 2.29 0.66
C VAL A 146 -19.91 2.29 1.70
N GLU A 147 -20.95 3.13 1.52
CA GLU A 147 -22.06 3.22 2.47
C GLU A 147 -22.83 1.91 2.62
N GLN A 148 -22.98 1.14 1.53
CA GLN A 148 -23.63 -0.16 1.56
C GLN A 148 -22.93 -1.18 2.43
N VAL A 149 -21.58 -1.26 2.36
CA VAL A 149 -20.82 -2.30 3.08
C VAL A 149 -20.34 -1.86 4.46
N THR A 150 -20.21 -0.54 4.70
CA THR A 150 -19.71 -0.01 5.98
C THR A 150 -20.80 0.54 6.87
N HIS A 151 -21.99 0.83 6.32
CA HIS A 151 -23.06 1.55 6.99
C HIS A 151 -22.64 2.93 7.52
N ALA A 152 -21.53 3.45 7.03
CA ALA A 152 -20.94 4.72 7.41
C ALA A 152 -20.73 5.64 6.19
N ARG A 153 -20.68 6.94 6.43
CA ARG A 153 -20.35 7.89 5.36
C ARG A 153 -18.89 7.74 4.94
N VAL A 154 -18.62 8.04 3.67
CA VAL A 154 -17.25 8.08 3.15
C VAL A 154 -16.36 8.99 4.00
N GLY A 155 -15.16 8.52 4.36
CA GLY A 155 -14.23 9.19 5.26
C GLY A 155 -14.34 8.79 6.73
N PHE A 156 -15.33 7.93 7.08
CA PHE A 156 -15.55 7.42 8.44
C PHE A 156 -15.64 5.88 8.47
N ALA A 157 -15.13 5.23 7.43
CA ALA A 157 -15.16 3.79 7.33
C ALA A 157 -14.06 3.15 8.19
N GLY A 158 -14.47 2.26 9.08
CA GLY A 158 -13.57 1.42 9.87
C GLY A 158 -13.72 -0.07 9.55
N PRO A 159 -12.86 -0.93 10.08
CA PRO A 159 -12.90 -2.37 9.80
C PRO A 159 -13.94 -3.12 10.65
N VAL A 160 -14.56 -2.46 11.61
CA VAL A 160 -15.47 -3.10 12.56
C VAL A 160 -16.89 -3.10 12.00
N GLY A 161 -17.50 -4.29 11.90
CA GLY A 161 -18.89 -4.43 11.48
C GLY A 161 -19.17 -4.17 10.00
N ILE A 162 -18.15 -4.30 9.13
CA ILE A 162 -18.34 -4.12 7.69
C ILE A 162 -18.69 -5.43 6.99
N ASP A 163 -19.48 -5.32 5.91
CA ASP A 163 -20.06 -6.45 5.18
C ASP A 163 -19.26 -6.78 3.90
N CYS A 164 -17.90 -6.78 4.00
CA CYS A 164 -17.04 -7.18 2.91
C CYS A 164 -15.75 -7.84 3.43
N PRO A 165 -14.99 -8.56 2.57
CA PRO A 165 -13.70 -9.11 2.95
C PRO A 165 -12.73 -8.01 3.39
N VAL A 166 -11.98 -8.27 4.47
CA VAL A 166 -10.97 -7.34 5.01
C VAL A 166 -9.59 -7.97 4.90
N TYR A 167 -8.68 -7.25 4.26
CA TYR A 167 -7.26 -7.57 4.23
C TYR A 167 -6.49 -6.56 5.07
N MET A 168 -5.59 -7.04 5.90
CA MET A 168 -4.81 -6.18 6.79
C MET A 168 -3.33 -6.27 6.45
N ASP A 169 -2.65 -5.13 6.47
CA ASP A 169 -1.19 -5.11 6.40
C ASP A 169 -0.60 -5.89 7.57
N ARG A 170 0.46 -6.65 7.30
CA ARG A 170 1.12 -7.48 8.33
C ARG A 170 1.62 -6.68 9.52
N GLN A 171 1.95 -5.41 9.32
CA GLN A 171 2.44 -4.53 10.38
C GLN A 171 1.39 -4.27 11.46
N ILE A 172 0.10 -4.32 11.12
CA ILE A 172 -0.99 -4.09 12.07
C ILE A 172 -1.01 -5.15 13.19
N LYS A 173 -0.57 -6.37 12.92
CA LYS A 173 -0.51 -7.43 13.95
C LYS A 173 0.41 -7.08 15.14
N HIS A 174 1.37 -6.16 14.91
CA HIS A 174 2.31 -5.70 15.93
C HIS A 174 1.82 -4.46 16.68
N MET A 175 0.75 -3.84 16.20
CA MET A 175 0.18 -2.64 16.81
C MET A 175 -0.79 -3.00 17.93
N LYS A 176 -0.87 -2.15 18.94
CA LYS A 176 -1.89 -2.17 20.00
C LYS A 176 -2.46 -0.79 20.18
N ASN A 177 -3.68 -0.71 20.68
CA ASN A 177 -4.36 0.54 21.01
C ASN A 177 -4.41 1.54 19.85
N PHE A 178 -4.42 1.03 18.62
CA PHE A 178 -4.53 1.85 17.42
C PHE A 178 -5.95 2.38 17.24
N ILE A 179 -6.07 3.48 16.51
CA ILE A 179 -7.34 4.16 16.26
C ILE A 179 -7.77 3.84 14.82
N VAL A 180 -9.06 3.57 14.65
CA VAL A 180 -9.70 3.29 13.34
C VAL A 180 -10.89 4.22 13.13
N GLY A 181 -11.34 4.33 11.87
CA GLY A 181 -12.57 5.07 11.52
C GLY A 181 -13.84 4.36 11.92
#